data_344aabc3e4c96f5c6c864b1a3a940fea
#
_entry.id   344aabc3e4c96f5c6c864b1a3a940fea
#
_cell.length_a   1.000
_cell.length_b   1.000
_cell.length_c   1.000
_cell.angle_alpha   90.00
_cell.angle_beta   90.00
_cell.angle_gamma   90.00
#
_symmetry.space_group_name_H-M   'P 1'
#
loop_
_entity.id
_entity.type
_entity.pdbx_description
1 polymer ?
#
loop_
_entity_poly.entity_id
_entity_poly.type
_entity_poly.pdbx_seq_one_letter_code
_entity_poly.pdbx_strand_id
1 'polypeptide(L)'
;MSLRLTLTSLVLGLGLAGFPALSMAAGKCERLIITGSPDAPPYLWRDPQDQKHLMGANADLLKEAARQMGVKVEVMYAGKRSQALDEVRSGRMDMLADAPLSSAELESLDFIHPAIVQNEIVVWTHKDQAAPFNLIADLHGHRGALSEKTRITPAFEATIKEHMTLDKQPNLTQTFEQLLAGRVEYVLAGRYAGMAMAQTLSPEGELVAQPLVLDKPGLYLALSFNSACNDSWLRGQLAKKMTELAASGRSAEAIKRNVDLWKAQLQQPSSAAP
;
A
#
# COMPACT_ATOMS: atom_id res chain seq x y z
N MET A 1 30.22 79.90 -54.21
CA MET A 1 29.48 79.91 -52.93
C MET A 1 28.90 78.54 -52.75
N SER A 2 29.57 77.65 -52.03
CA SER A 2 29.22 76.26 -51.88
C SER A 2 28.70 76.00 -50.44
N LEU A 3 27.46 75.65 -50.34
CA LEU A 3 26.79 75.30 -49.06
C LEU A 3 27.01 73.82 -48.76
N ARG A 4 27.71 73.51 -47.68
CA ARG A 4 27.91 72.15 -47.20
C ARG A 4 26.79 71.85 -46.19
N LEU A 5 25.91 70.85 -46.55
CA LEU A 5 24.95 70.26 -45.66
C LEU A 5 25.63 69.18 -44.84
N THR A 6 25.69 69.27 -43.54
CA THR A 6 26.11 68.22 -42.62
C THR A 6 24.88 67.44 -42.17
N LEU A 7 24.84 66.15 -42.53
CA LEU A 7 23.84 65.18 -42.06
C LEU A 7 24.30 64.65 -40.71
N THR A 8 23.50 64.93 -39.68
CA THR A 8 23.67 64.35 -38.34
C THR A 8 22.80 63.09 -38.26
N SER A 9 23.44 61.89 -38.21
CA SER A 9 22.77 60.61 -38.01
C SER A 9 22.43 60.41 -36.51
N LEU A 10 21.13 60.37 -36.23
CA LEU A 10 20.60 60.01 -34.88
C LEU A 10 20.49 58.50 -34.80
N VAL A 11 21.38 57.85 -34.04
CA VAL A 11 21.33 56.41 -33.72
C VAL A 11 20.35 56.19 -32.57
N LEU A 12 19.15 55.69 -32.87
CA LEU A 12 18.15 55.30 -31.89
C LEU A 12 18.54 53.92 -31.32
N GLY A 13 19.14 53.88 -30.12
CA GLY A 13 19.46 52.67 -29.40
C GLY A 13 18.20 52.02 -28.83
N LEU A 14 17.76 50.92 -29.41
CA LEU A 14 16.68 50.07 -28.88
C LEU A 14 17.25 49.26 -27.69
N GLY A 15 17.01 49.74 -26.46
CA GLY A 15 17.31 48.98 -25.22
C GLY A 15 16.37 47.77 -25.11
N LEU A 16 16.87 46.56 -25.36
CA LEU A 16 16.20 45.31 -24.94
C LEU A 16 16.19 45.29 -23.41
N ALA A 17 15.08 45.68 -22.79
CA ALA A 17 14.80 45.39 -21.39
C ALA A 17 14.59 43.86 -21.26
N GLY A 18 15.63 43.13 -20.88
CA GLY A 18 15.51 41.72 -20.49
C GLY A 18 14.64 41.61 -19.26
N PHE A 19 13.41 41.14 -19.41
CA PHE A 19 12.60 40.73 -18.27
C PHE A 19 13.31 39.52 -17.63
N PRO A 20 13.64 39.56 -16.32
CA PRO A 20 14.06 38.38 -15.63
C PRO A 20 12.90 37.38 -15.67
N ALA A 21 13.10 36.27 -16.41
CA ALA A 21 12.23 35.10 -16.28
C ALA A 21 12.33 34.66 -14.81
N LEU A 22 11.33 34.97 -14.01
CA LEU A 22 11.12 34.37 -12.72
C LEU A 22 10.95 32.89 -12.98
N SER A 23 12.07 32.13 -12.97
CA SER A 23 12.02 30.69 -12.78
C SER A 23 11.30 30.47 -11.47
N MET A 24 10.01 30.20 -11.52
CA MET A 24 9.33 29.56 -10.41
C MET A 24 10.03 28.22 -10.22
N ALA A 25 11.02 28.18 -9.31
CA ALA A 25 11.50 26.94 -8.77
C ALA A 25 10.24 26.25 -8.24
N ALA A 26 9.83 25.16 -8.87
CA ALA A 26 8.75 24.31 -8.35
C ALA A 26 9.13 24.02 -6.90
N GLY A 27 8.38 24.61 -5.96
CA GLY A 27 8.65 24.51 -4.54
C GLY A 27 8.64 23.02 -4.18
N LYS A 28 9.60 22.59 -3.36
CA LYS A 28 9.57 21.25 -2.78
C LYS A 28 8.17 21.00 -2.23
N CYS A 29 7.61 19.81 -2.51
CA CYS A 29 6.35 19.41 -1.90
C CYS A 29 6.51 19.44 -0.37
N GLU A 30 5.74 20.30 0.30
CA GLU A 30 5.81 20.47 1.75
C GLU A 30 4.83 19.57 2.51
N ARG A 31 3.76 19.12 1.83
CA ARG A 31 2.69 18.30 2.40
C ARG A 31 2.18 17.28 1.38
N LEU A 32 1.98 16.04 1.85
CA LEU A 32 1.35 14.95 1.10
C LEU A 32 0.06 14.52 1.79
N ILE A 33 -1.01 14.41 1.02
CA ILE A 33 -2.28 13.82 1.45
C ILE A 33 -2.36 12.42 0.87
N ILE A 34 -2.40 11.43 1.74
CA ILE A 34 -2.23 10.02 1.41
C ILE A 34 -3.44 9.23 1.87
N THR A 35 -3.76 8.17 1.16
CA THR A 35 -4.85 7.26 1.52
C THR A 35 -4.49 5.80 1.23
N GLY A 36 -5.44 4.89 1.36
CA GLY A 36 -5.30 3.46 1.07
C GLY A 36 -6.50 2.66 1.55
N SER A 37 -6.31 1.36 1.79
CA SER A 37 -7.35 0.46 2.27
C SER A 37 -7.72 0.75 3.71
N PRO A 38 -9.01 0.94 4.04
CA PRO A 38 -9.44 1.25 5.40
C PRO A 38 -9.64 0.02 6.29
N ASP A 39 -9.44 -1.18 5.77
CA ASP A 39 -9.81 -2.47 6.36
C ASP A 39 -8.73 -3.55 6.20
N ALA A 40 -7.47 -3.14 6.19
CA ALA A 40 -6.31 -4.04 6.02
C ALA A 40 -5.32 -3.99 7.20
N PRO A 41 -5.76 -4.23 8.46
CA PRO A 41 -4.85 -4.29 9.59
C PRO A 41 -3.85 -5.46 9.41
N PRO A 42 -2.63 -5.35 9.90
CA PRO A 42 -2.00 -4.23 10.62
C PRO A 42 -1.33 -3.22 9.68
N TYR A 43 -1.51 -3.36 8.36
CA TYR A 43 -0.85 -2.52 7.38
C TYR A 43 -1.46 -1.13 7.32
N LEU A 44 -2.79 -1.06 7.14
CA LEU A 44 -3.53 0.19 7.09
C LEU A 44 -5.01 -0.07 7.44
N TRP A 45 -5.57 0.69 8.39
CA TRP A 45 -6.99 0.61 8.72
C TRP A 45 -7.50 1.95 9.25
N ARG A 46 -8.82 2.07 9.28
CA ARG A 46 -9.45 3.29 9.77
C ARG A 46 -9.23 3.45 11.27
N ASP A 47 -8.78 4.64 11.69
CA ASP A 47 -8.57 4.92 13.11
C ASP A 47 -9.91 4.96 13.85
N PRO A 48 -10.14 4.12 14.87
CA PRO A 48 -11.38 4.11 15.62
C PRO A 48 -11.59 5.39 16.45
N GLN A 49 -10.52 6.11 16.81
CA GLN A 49 -10.57 7.34 17.59
C GLN A 49 -10.67 8.59 16.71
N ASP A 50 -10.16 8.54 15.49
CA ASP A 50 -10.27 9.62 14.49
C ASP A 50 -10.70 9.07 13.13
N GLN A 51 -12.00 8.99 12.94
CA GLN A 51 -12.63 8.41 11.76
C GLN A 51 -12.27 9.06 10.42
N LYS A 52 -11.58 10.20 10.44
CA LYS A 52 -11.08 10.87 9.24
C LYS A 52 -9.71 10.39 8.79
N HIS A 53 -9.00 9.67 9.65
CA HIS A 53 -7.64 9.20 9.40
C HIS A 53 -7.54 7.69 9.27
N LEU A 54 -6.47 7.26 8.61
CA LEU A 54 -6.01 5.88 8.61
C LEU A 54 -4.77 5.76 9.50
N MET A 55 -4.64 4.61 10.15
CA MET A 55 -3.50 4.22 10.97
C MET A 55 -2.96 2.86 10.53
N GLY A 56 -1.79 2.47 11.01
CA GLY A 56 -1.19 1.20 10.68
C GLY A 56 0.30 1.28 10.37
N ALA A 57 0.92 0.14 10.14
CA ALA A 57 2.35 0.04 9.89
C ALA A 57 2.81 0.91 8.70
N ASN A 58 2.03 0.94 7.62
CA ASN A 58 2.36 1.75 6.44
C ASN A 58 2.28 3.25 6.77
N ALA A 59 1.28 3.67 7.55
CA ALA A 59 1.16 5.06 7.99
C ALA A 59 2.34 5.48 8.87
N ASP A 60 2.76 4.62 9.81
CA ASP A 60 3.90 4.88 10.71
C ASP A 60 5.22 5.02 9.93
N LEU A 61 5.52 4.05 9.06
CA LEU A 61 6.72 4.04 8.23
C LEU A 61 6.79 5.27 7.31
N LEU A 62 5.66 5.62 6.72
CA LEU A 62 5.57 6.76 5.82
C LEU A 62 5.73 8.09 6.55
N LYS A 63 5.11 8.26 7.73
CA LYS A 63 5.30 9.43 8.58
C LYS A 63 6.75 9.58 9.03
N GLU A 64 7.42 8.46 9.35
CA GLU A 64 8.86 8.47 9.70
C GLU A 64 9.72 8.91 8.50
N ALA A 65 9.51 8.33 7.32
CA ALA A 65 10.22 8.69 6.11
C ALA A 65 10.03 10.18 5.76
N ALA A 66 8.79 10.65 5.79
CA ALA A 66 8.43 12.02 5.48
C ALA A 66 9.07 13.04 6.45
N ARG A 67 9.08 12.72 7.76
CA ARG A 67 9.75 13.55 8.77
C ARG A 67 11.23 13.73 8.45
N GLN A 68 11.92 12.68 8.01
CA GLN A 68 13.34 12.74 7.63
C GLN A 68 13.58 13.55 6.34
N MET A 69 12.56 13.67 5.48
CA MET A 69 12.60 14.49 4.25
C MET A 69 12.17 15.95 4.47
N GLY A 70 11.65 16.28 5.65
CA GLY A 70 11.06 17.59 5.93
C GLY A 70 9.70 17.81 5.27
N VAL A 71 8.97 16.73 4.94
CA VAL A 71 7.64 16.75 4.31
C VAL A 71 6.59 16.40 5.37
N LYS A 72 5.49 17.13 5.41
CA LYS A 72 4.32 16.79 6.25
C LYS A 72 3.49 15.71 5.55
N VAL A 73 2.99 14.76 6.31
CA VAL A 73 2.14 13.67 5.79
C VAL A 73 0.87 13.56 6.60
N GLU A 74 -0.26 13.50 5.92
CA GLU A 74 -1.55 13.16 6.47
C GLU A 74 -2.09 11.91 5.77
N VAL A 75 -2.46 10.89 6.55
CA VAL A 75 -3.00 9.64 6.02
C VAL A 75 -4.50 9.61 6.29
N MET A 76 -5.28 9.91 5.26
CA MET A 76 -6.69 10.22 5.35
C MET A 76 -7.57 9.04 4.91
N TYR A 77 -8.71 8.89 5.55
CA TYR A 77 -9.76 8.01 5.08
C TYR A 77 -10.51 8.61 3.89
N ALA A 78 -10.55 7.91 2.77
CA ALA A 78 -11.19 8.34 1.52
C ALA A 78 -12.30 7.37 1.07
N GLY A 79 -12.93 6.68 2.01
CA GLY A 79 -13.94 5.68 1.68
C GLY A 79 -13.38 4.29 1.44
N LYS A 80 -14.12 3.45 0.70
CA LYS A 80 -13.66 2.11 0.32
C LYS A 80 -12.45 2.20 -0.60
N ARG A 81 -11.70 1.09 -0.74
CA ARG A 81 -10.50 1.04 -1.58
C ARG A 81 -10.68 1.60 -3.00
N SER A 82 -11.80 1.31 -3.66
CA SER A 82 -12.07 1.86 -5.00
C SER A 82 -12.17 3.38 -5.00
N GLN A 83 -12.83 3.96 -4.00
CA GLN A 83 -12.95 5.41 -3.84
C GLN A 83 -11.58 6.04 -3.53
N ALA A 84 -10.79 5.42 -2.64
CA ALA A 84 -9.42 5.86 -2.36
C ALA A 84 -8.56 5.88 -3.64
N LEU A 85 -8.67 4.86 -4.48
CA LEU A 85 -7.96 4.80 -5.76
C LEU A 85 -8.40 5.91 -6.71
N ASP A 86 -9.70 6.20 -6.80
CA ASP A 86 -10.24 7.28 -7.66
C ASP A 86 -9.80 8.67 -7.17
N GLU A 87 -9.74 8.89 -5.84
CA GLU A 87 -9.21 10.13 -5.26
C GLU A 87 -7.72 10.33 -5.62
N VAL A 88 -6.92 9.27 -5.59
CA VAL A 88 -5.51 9.35 -5.96
C VAL A 88 -5.33 9.50 -7.47
N ARG A 89 -6.05 8.73 -8.29
CA ARG A 89 -5.99 8.87 -9.77
C ARG A 89 -6.34 10.26 -10.25
N SER A 90 -7.28 10.92 -9.59
CA SER A 90 -7.67 12.30 -9.92
C SER A 90 -6.68 13.36 -9.44
N GLY A 91 -5.72 13.03 -8.58
CA GLY A 91 -4.79 13.98 -7.96
C GLY A 91 -5.37 14.76 -6.78
N ARG A 92 -6.62 14.46 -6.35
CA ARG A 92 -7.19 15.05 -5.12
C ARG A 92 -6.49 14.56 -3.87
N MET A 93 -5.94 13.35 -3.91
CA MET A 93 -4.97 12.83 -2.95
C MET A 93 -3.70 12.44 -3.69
N ASP A 94 -2.56 12.58 -3.03
CA ASP A 94 -1.27 12.47 -3.70
C ASP A 94 -0.87 11.01 -3.93
N MET A 95 -1.19 10.09 -3.00
CA MET A 95 -0.56 8.76 -2.98
C MET A 95 -1.45 7.70 -2.30
N LEU A 96 -1.34 6.45 -2.75
CA LEU A 96 -1.74 5.27 -2.00
C LEU A 96 -0.57 4.74 -1.16
N ALA A 97 -0.85 4.36 0.10
CA ALA A 97 0.15 3.81 1.02
C ALA A 97 0.26 2.27 1.00
N ASP A 98 -0.57 1.59 0.21
CA ASP A 98 -0.70 0.13 0.23
C ASP A 98 -1.06 -0.45 -1.15
N ALA A 99 -0.58 0.16 -2.23
CA ALA A 99 -0.90 -0.27 -3.59
C ALA A 99 -0.25 -1.63 -3.91
N PRO A 100 -1.02 -2.65 -4.33
CA PRO A 100 -0.46 -3.81 -4.99
C PRO A 100 -0.01 -3.41 -6.41
N LEU A 101 1.15 -3.89 -6.84
CA LEU A 101 1.63 -3.62 -8.19
C LEU A 101 0.74 -4.33 -9.22
N SER A 102 0.18 -3.59 -10.15
CA SER A 102 -0.60 -4.11 -11.28
C SER A 102 -0.40 -3.26 -12.53
N SER A 103 -0.50 -3.87 -13.71
CA SER A 103 -0.36 -3.17 -14.99
C SER A 103 -1.40 -2.06 -15.16
N ALA A 104 -2.63 -2.28 -14.69
CA ALA A 104 -3.71 -1.28 -14.78
C ALA A 104 -3.44 -0.04 -13.92
N GLU A 105 -2.79 -0.20 -12.78
CA GLU A 105 -2.47 0.93 -11.89
C GLU A 105 -1.22 1.69 -12.36
N LEU A 106 -0.30 1.04 -13.07
CA LEU A 106 0.87 1.68 -13.69
C LEU A 106 0.51 2.71 -14.78
N GLU A 107 -0.72 2.69 -15.29
CA GLU A 107 -1.19 3.68 -16.28
C GLU A 107 -1.47 5.07 -15.65
N SER A 108 -1.57 5.16 -14.33
CA SER A 108 -1.95 6.39 -13.62
C SER A 108 -1.12 6.70 -12.38
N LEU A 109 -0.27 5.76 -11.94
CA LEU A 109 0.48 5.85 -10.69
C LEU A 109 1.96 5.49 -10.89
N ASP A 110 2.85 6.29 -10.29
CA ASP A 110 4.28 6.00 -10.12
C ASP A 110 4.48 5.14 -8.86
N PHE A 111 4.90 3.90 -9.05
CA PHE A 111 5.20 2.98 -7.94
C PHE A 111 6.60 3.23 -7.38
N ILE A 112 6.69 3.48 -6.08
CA ILE A 112 7.94 3.70 -5.38
C ILE A 112 8.50 2.35 -4.91
N HIS A 113 9.70 2.02 -5.38
CA HIS A 113 10.42 0.80 -5.00
C HIS A 113 11.52 1.07 -3.97
N PRO A 114 11.81 0.09 -3.08
CA PRO A 114 11.10 -1.18 -2.90
C PRO A 114 9.73 -1.03 -2.23
N ALA A 115 8.96 -2.12 -2.12
CA ALA A 115 7.70 -2.16 -1.38
C ALA A 115 7.90 -1.68 0.06
N ILE A 116 6.93 -0.95 0.61
CA ILE A 116 6.96 -0.49 2.00
C ILE A 116 6.85 -1.66 2.99
N VAL A 117 6.02 -2.65 2.65
CA VAL A 117 5.87 -3.92 3.37
C VAL A 117 5.56 -5.05 2.39
N GLN A 118 5.68 -6.30 2.85
CA GLN A 118 5.25 -7.49 2.12
C GLN A 118 4.08 -8.15 2.83
N ASN A 119 3.10 -8.62 2.06
CA ASN A 119 1.96 -9.37 2.57
C ASN A 119 2.24 -10.87 2.39
N GLU A 120 2.66 -11.55 3.44
CA GLU A 120 2.94 -12.99 3.38
C GLU A 120 1.65 -13.78 3.18
N ILE A 121 1.55 -14.52 2.08
CA ILE A 121 0.50 -15.52 1.85
C ILE A 121 0.94 -16.84 2.48
N VAL A 122 0.13 -17.35 3.39
CA VAL A 122 0.39 -18.56 4.16
C VAL A 122 -0.76 -19.55 4.05
N VAL A 123 -0.52 -20.77 4.47
CA VAL A 123 -1.53 -21.82 4.61
C VAL A 123 -2.24 -21.65 5.96
N TRP A 124 -3.55 -21.66 5.96
CA TRP A 124 -4.42 -21.71 7.12
C TRP A 124 -5.12 -23.05 7.19
N THR A 125 -5.14 -23.68 8.36
CA THR A 125 -5.77 -24.97 8.59
C THR A 125 -6.62 -24.94 9.85
N HIS A 126 -7.48 -25.94 10.01
CA HIS A 126 -8.05 -26.25 11.31
C HIS A 126 -6.93 -26.76 12.25
N LYS A 127 -7.01 -26.43 13.54
CA LYS A 127 -6.00 -26.86 14.55
C LYS A 127 -5.83 -28.36 14.65
N ASP A 128 -6.90 -29.11 14.35
CA ASP A 128 -6.90 -30.58 14.40
C ASP A 128 -6.35 -31.23 13.12
N GLN A 129 -5.78 -30.43 12.20
CA GLN A 129 -5.10 -30.96 11.02
C GLN A 129 -3.96 -31.90 11.45
N ALA A 130 -4.01 -33.15 10.99
CA ALA A 130 -3.13 -34.24 11.46
C ALA A 130 -1.64 -34.01 11.14
N ALA A 131 -1.32 -33.35 10.02
CA ALA A 131 0.04 -33.05 9.62
C ALA A 131 0.20 -31.61 9.16
N PRO A 132 1.28 -30.91 9.54
CA PRO A 132 1.53 -29.56 9.05
C PRO A 132 1.95 -29.61 7.57
N PHE A 133 1.54 -28.57 6.81
CA PHE A 133 2.07 -28.32 5.47
C PHE A 133 3.39 -27.55 5.60
N ASN A 134 4.50 -28.18 5.29
CA ASN A 134 5.85 -27.60 5.40
C ASN A 134 6.42 -27.20 4.03
N LEU A 135 5.96 -27.84 2.97
CA LEU A 135 6.39 -27.64 1.59
C LEU A 135 5.17 -27.46 0.69
N ILE A 136 5.36 -26.80 -0.46
CA ILE A 136 4.31 -26.69 -1.49
C ILE A 136 3.83 -28.07 -1.94
N ALA A 137 4.74 -29.04 -2.02
CA ALA A 137 4.42 -30.40 -2.40
C ALA A 137 3.42 -31.10 -1.45
N ASP A 138 3.41 -30.70 -0.17
CA ASP A 138 2.48 -31.26 0.82
C ASP A 138 1.02 -30.85 0.54
N LEU A 139 0.80 -29.83 -0.27
CA LEU A 139 -0.55 -29.37 -0.67
C LEU A 139 -1.11 -30.18 -1.85
N HIS A 140 -0.30 -31.01 -2.51
CA HIS A 140 -0.73 -31.82 -3.64
C HIS A 140 -1.75 -32.88 -3.18
N GLY A 141 -2.85 -32.97 -3.92
CA GLY A 141 -3.91 -33.94 -3.61
C GLY A 141 -4.89 -33.45 -2.52
N HIS A 142 -4.58 -32.36 -1.82
CA HIS A 142 -5.45 -31.72 -0.85
C HIS A 142 -6.31 -30.64 -1.49
N ARG A 143 -7.53 -30.49 -1.01
CA ARG A 143 -8.46 -29.47 -1.50
C ARG A 143 -8.34 -28.20 -0.66
N GLY A 144 -7.98 -27.10 -1.32
CA GLY A 144 -7.87 -25.80 -0.68
C GLY A 144 -8.89 -24.78 -1.16
N ALA A 145 -8.91 -23.61 -0.55
CA ALA A 145 -9.69 -22.46 -1.02
C ALA A 145 -8.86 -21.18 -1.02
N LEU A 146 -9.24 -20.27 -1.92
CA LEU A 146 -8.62 -18.94 -2.07
C LEU A 146 -9.70 -17.90 -2.39
N SER A 147 -9.67 -16.76 -1.71
CA SER A 147 -10.55 -15.65 -2.06
C SER A 147 -10.10 -15.00 -3.39
N GLU A 148 -11.04 -14.69 -4.27
CA GLU A 148 -10.80 -13.94 -5.51
C GLU A 148 -10.20 -12.55 -5.25
N LYS A 149 -10.39 -12.02 -4.04
CA LYS A 149 -9.83 -10.73 -3.61
C LYS A 149 -8.42 -10.83 -3.05
N THR A 150 -7.90 -12.04 -2.80
CA THR A 150 -6.52 -12.22 -2.33
C THR A 150 -5.56 -11.89 -3.45
N ARG A 151 -4.68 -10.92 -3.21
CA ARG A 151 -3.62 -10.56 -4.16
C ARG A 151 -2.45 -11.51 -4.00
N ILE A 152 -2.03 -12.08 -5.12
CA ILE A 152 -0.88 -12.97 -5.26
C ILE A 152 -0.01 -12.52 -6.42
N THR A 153 1.24 -12.95 -6.44
CA THR A 153 2.14 -12.65 -7.57
C THR A 153 1.78 -13.50 -8.79
N PRO A 154 2.06 -13.02 -10.02
CA PRO A 154 1.86 -13.82 -11.23
C PRO A 154 2.63 -15.15 -11.21
N ALA A 155 3.83 -15.18 -10.60
CA ALA A 155 4.61 -16.40 -10.44
C ALA A 155 3.90 -17.41 -9.56
N PHE A 156 3.32 -16.99 -8.45
CA PHE A 156 2.57 -17.88 -7.57
C PHE A 156 1.24 -18.31 -8.19
N GLU A 157 0.59 -17.45 -8.97
CA GLU A 157 -0.61 -17.83 -9.73
C GLU A 157 -0.33 -18.96 -10.71
N ALA A 158 0.84 -18.96 -11.37
CA ALA A 158 1.27 -20.07 -12.23
C ALA A 158 1.47 -21.36 -11.42
N THR A 159 2.14 -21.28 -10.27
CA THR A 159 2.33 -22.42 -9.34
C THR A 159 1.00 -23.01 -8.88
N ILE A 160 0.02 -22.18 -8.54
CA ILE A 160 -1.33 -22.63 -8.16
C ILE A 160 -1.96 -23.45 -9.31
N LYS A 161 -1.94 -22.91 -10.52
CA LYS A 161 -2.54 -23.58 -11.70
C LYS A 161 -1.93 -24.93 -11.99
N GLU A 162 -0.64 -25.09 -11.71
CA GLU A 162 0.09 -26.32 -12.01
C GLU A 162 -0.04 -27.37 -10.90
N HIS A 163 -0.10 -26.96 -9.64
CA HIS A 163 0.13 -27.85 -8.51
C HIS A 163 -0.99 -27.93 -7.48
N MET A 164 -2.02 -27.06 -7.55
CA MET A 164 -3.01 -26.96 -6.49
C MET A 164 -4.45 -27.06 -7.00
N THR A 165 -5.30 -27.65 -6.20
CA THR A 165 -6.76 -27.66 -6.42
C THR A 165 -7.40 -26.68 -5.46
N LEU A 166 -7.80 -25.49 -5.97
CA LEU A 166 -8.35 -24.42 -5.14
C LEU A 166 -9.77 -24.04 -5.55
N ASP A 167 -10.67 -24.06 -4.58
CA ASP A 167 -11.99 -23.47 -4.71
C ASP A 167 -11.91 -21.94 -4.60
N LYS A 168 -12.33 -21.24 -5.63
CA LYS A 168 -12.41 -19.77 -5.61
C LYS A 168 -13.66 -19.32 -4.84
N GLN A 169 -13.47 -18.39 -3.91
CA GLN A 169 -14.55 -17.82 -3.10
C GLN A 169 -14.62 -16.30 -3.29
N PRO A 170 -15.81 -15.67 -3.27
CA PRO A 170 -15.97 -14.23 -3.53
C PRO A 170 -15.26 -13.33 -2.52
N ASN A 171 -15.06 -13.80 -1.29
CA ASN A 171 -14.43 -13.05 -0.21
C ASN A 171 -13.77 -13.94 0.82
N LEU A 172 -12.95 -13.34 1.69
CA LEU A 172 -12.17 -14.05 2.68
C LEU A 172 -13.04 -14.74 3.75
N THR A 173 -14.16 -14.15 4.15
CA THR A 173 -15.10 -14.73 5.11
C THR A 173 -15.61 -16.09 4.61
N GLN A 174 -16.17 -16.11 3.40
CA GLN A 174 -16.68 -17.36 2.78
C GLN A 174 -15.55 -18.38 2.59
N THR A 175 -14.32 -17.92 2.30
CA THR A 175 -13.16 -18.82 2.18
C THR A 175 -12.88 -19.54 3.49
N PHE A 176 -12.87 -18.84 4.63
CA PHE A 176 -12.63 -19.45 5.94
C PHE A 176 -13.83 -20.27 6.44
N GLU A 177 -15.05 -19.91 6.08
CA GLU A 177 -16.24 -20.72 6.35
C GLU A 177 -16.18 -22.11 5.67
N GLN A 178 -15.58 -22.22 4.48
CA GLN A 178 -15.35 -23.54 3.86
C GLN A 178 -14.40 -24.40 4.70
N LEU A 179 -13.35 -23.79 5.28
CA LEU A 179 -12.40 -24.48 6.15
C LEU A 179 -13.06 -24.95 7.45
N LEU A 180 -13.81 -24.08 8.13
CA LEU A 180 -14.55 -24.42 9.36
C LEU A 180 -15.59 -25.51 9.13
N ALA A 181 -16.24 -25.52 7.96
CA ALA A 181 -17.20 -26.55 7.58
C ALA A 181 -16.56 -27.87 7.12
N GLY A 182 -15.22 -27.98 7.11
CA GLY A 182 -14.50 -29.16 6.65
C GLY A 182 -14.65 -29.48 5.16
N ARG A 183 -15.08 -28.50 4.34
CA ARG A 183 -15.25 -28.68 2.88
C ARG A 183 -13.94 -28.55 2.14
N VAL A 184 -12.97 -27.87 2.72
CA VAL A 184 -11.59 -27.77 2.27
C VAL A 184 -10.67 -28.05 3.44
N GLU A 185 -9.45 -28.52 3.15
CA GLU A 185 -8.46 -28.89 4.15
C GLU A 185 -7.56 -27.71 4.52
N TYR A 186 -7.44 -26.75 3.61
CA TYR A 186 -6.66 -25.53 3.84
C TYR A 186 -7.22 -24.32 3.10
N VAL A 187 -6.78 -23.15 3.57
CA VAL A 187 -7.07 -21.84 2.94
C VAL A 187 -5.75 -21.12 2.71
N LEU A 188 -5.62 -20.49 1.53
CA LEU A 188 -4.53 -19.55 1.25
C LEU A 188 -4.98 -18.14 1.52
N ALA A 189 -4.32 -17.47 2.46
CA ALA A 189 -4.64 -16.09 2.84
C ALA A 189 -3.40 -15.34 3.34
N GLY A 190 -3.46 -14.02 3.27
CA GLY A 190 -2.46 -13.18 3.93
C GLY A 190 -2.41 -13.48 5.43
N ARG A 191 -1.19 -13.62 5.98
CA ARG A 191 -0.98 -13.98 7.40
C ARG A 191 -1.85 -13.16 8.35
N TYR A 192 -1.85 -11.84 8.19
CA TYR A 192 -2.57 -10.95 9.10
C TYR A 192 -4.05 -10.82 8.78
N ALA A 193 -4.42 -10.82 7.50
CA ALA A 193 -5.82 -10.84 7.09
C ALA A 193 -6.50 -12.14 7.56
N GLY A 194 -5.81 -13.27 7.45
CA GLY A 194 -6.27 -14.55 7.98
C GLY A 194 -6.36 -14.54 9.51
N MET A 195 -5.40 -13.91 10.20
CA MET A 195 -5.46 -13.76 11.66
C MET A 195 -6.68 -12.94 12.11
N ALA A 196 -7.01 -11.85 11.38
CA ALA A 196 -8.21 -11.07 11.65
C ALA A 196 -9.47 -11.92 11.46
N MET A 197 -9.52 -12.67 10.39
CA MET A 197 -10.65 -13.53 10.07
C MET A 197 -10.80 -14.68 11.09
N ALA A 198 -9.70 -15.33 11.48
CA ALA A 198 -9.70 -16.37 12.48
C ALA A 198 -10.24 -15.87 13.83
N GLN A 199 -9.85 -14.67 14.27
CA GLN A 199 -10.37 -14.10 15.52
C GLN A 199 -11.88 -13.76 15.45
N THR A 200 -12.37 -13.41 14.26
CA THR A 200 -13.79 -13.08 14.06
C THR A 200 -14.67 -14.33 13.99
N LEU A 201 -14.22 -15.35 13.25
CA LEU A 201 -15.02 -16.54 12.97
C LEU A 201 -14.83 -17.66 14.00
N SER A 202 -13.66 -17.73 14.64
CA SER A 202 -13.29 -18.77 15.58
C SER A 202 -12.43 -18.21 16.70
N PRO A 203 -13.01 -17.42 17.63
CA PRO A 203 -12.29 -16.79 18.73
C PRO A 203 -11.63 -17.82 19.66
N GLU A 204 -12.10 -19.06 19.68
CA GLU A 204 -11.54 -20.17 20.45
C GLU A 204 -10.25 -20.76 19.84
N GLY A 205 -9.79 -20.23 18.70
CA GLY A 205 -8.50 -20.60 18.12
C GLY A 205 -8.49 -21.91 17.35
N GLU A 206 -9.60 -22.24 16.68
CA GLU A 206 -9.67 -23.45 15.83
C GLU A 206 -8.91 -23.31 14.51
N LEU A 207 -8.66 -22.06 14.07
CA LEU A 207 -7.99 -21.73 12.83
C LEU A 207 -6.55 -21.28 13.12
N VAL A 208 -5.58 -21.95 12.49
CA VAL A 208 -4.15 -21.71 12.70
C VAL A 208 -3.40 -21.45 11.39
N ALA A 209 -2.48 -20.50 11.43
CA ALA A 209 -1.56 -20.26 10.32
C ALA A 209 -0.40 -21.24 10.39
N GLN A 210 -0.13 -21.92 9.28
CA GLN A 210 1.06 -22.76 9.15
C GLN A 210 2.32 -21.88 8.93
N PRO A 211 3.52 -22.37 9.27
CA PRO A 211 4.76 -21.60 9.10
C PRO A 211 5.12 -21.33 7.63
N LEU A 212 4.66 -22.20 6.72
CA LEU A 212 4.98 -22.14 5.30
C LEU A 212 4.49 -20.83 4.68
N VAL A 213 5.42 -20.04 4.12
CA VAL A 213 5.13 -18.85 3.34
C VAL A 213 5.22 -19.21 1.86
N LEU A 214 4.12 -19.05 1.15
CA LEU A 214 3.98 -19.46 -0.25
C LEU A 214 4.26 -18.31 -1.24
N ASP A 215 3.93 -17.10 -0.84
CA ASP A 215 4.07 -15.90 -1.68
C ASP A 215 4.24 -14.66 -0.80
N LYS A 216 4.86 -13.59 -1.35
CA LYS A 216 5.11 -12.33 -0.65
C LYS A 216 4.84 -11.13 -1.57
N PRO A 217 3.58 -10.92 -2.02
CA PRO A 217 3.27 -9.74 -2.80
C PRO A 217 3.59 -8.46 -2.05
N GLY A 218 4.28 -7.54 -2.72
CA GLY A 218 4.62 -6.23 -2.16
C GLY A 218 3.41 -5.31 -2.07
N LEU A 219 3.37 -4.51 -1.02
CA LEU A 219 2.52 -3.32 -0.92
C LEU A 219 3.40 -2.09 -1.09
N TYR A 220 3.04 -1.23 -2.03
CA TYR A 220 3.89 -0.13 -2.46
C TYR A 220 3.27 1.22 -2.12
N LEU A 221 4.12 2.22 -2.02
CA LEU A 221 3.68 3.60 -2.17
C LEU A 221 3.46 3.84 -3.67
N ALA A 222 2.30 4.37 -4.03
CA ALA A 222 1.98 4.67 -5.42
C ALA A 222 1.49 6.12 -5.56
N LEU A 223 2.33 6.94 -6.17
CA LEU A 223 2.15 8.39 -6.32
C LEU A 223 1.34 8.69 -7.59
N SER A 224 0.32 9.53 -7.48
CA SER A 224 -0.51 9.92 -8.62
C SER A 224 0.29 10.68 -9.68
N PHE A 225 0.09 10.36 -10.96
CA PHE A 225 0.61 11.19 -12.06
C PHE A 225 0.03 12.61 -12.03
N ASN A 226 -1.18 12.78 -11.48
CA ASN A 226 -1.89 14.05 -11.38
C ASN A 226 -1.61 14.79 -10.06
N SER A 227 -0.77 14.26 -9.16
CA SER A 227 -0.37 14.98 -7.96
C SER A 227 0.56 16.14 -8.29
N ALA A 228 0.27 17.32 -7.75
CA ALA A 228 1.17 18.47 -7.84
C ALA A 228 2.54 18.21 -7.15
N CYS A 229 2.61 17.22 -6.26
CA CYS A 229 3.83 16.79 -5.58
C CYS A 229 4.64 15.77 -6.39
N ASN A 230 4.14 15.27 -7.51
CA ASN A 230 4.82 14.23 -8.29
C ASN A 230 6.00 14.81 -9.07
N ASP A 231 7.14 14.92 -8.43
CA ASP A 231 8.40 15.33 -9.05
C ASP A 231 9.51 14.28 -8.86
N SER A 232 10.60 14.44 -9.60
CA SER A 232 11.74 13.51 -9.56
C SER A 232 12.46 13.50 -8.21
N TRP A 233 12.48 14.62 -7.49
CA TRP A 233 13.09 14.71 -6.17
C TRP A 233 12.30 13.87 -5.15
N LEU A 234 10.97 14.06 -5.08
CA LEU A 234 10.12 13.32 -4.16
C LEU A 234 10.19 11.80 -4.41
N ARG A 235 10.05 11.38 -5.69
CA ARG A 235 10.19 9.95 -6.04
C ARG A 235 11.53 9.38 -5.60
N GLY A 236 12.62 10.09 -5.88
CA GLY A 236 13.97 9.67 -5.49
C GLY A 236 14.15 9.59 -3.98
N GLN A 237 13.64 10.57 -3.22
CA GLN A 237 13.72 10.56 -1.75
C GLN A 237 12.87 9.44 -1.14
N LEU A 238 11.64 9.23 -1.62
CA LEU A 238 10.81 8.13 -1.17
C LEU A 238 11.46 6.77 -1.45
N ALA A 239 11.98 6.54 -2.66
CA ALA A 239 12.69 5.30 -3.00
C ALA A 239 13.91 5.06 -2.09
N LYS A 240 14.71 6.11 -1.83
CA LYS A 240 15.82 6.04 -0.87
C LYS A 240 15.33 5.64 0.52
N LYS A 241 14.28 6.29 1.03
CA LYS A 241 13.74 6.01 2.36
C LYS A 241 13.14 4.61 2.46
N MET A 242 12.43 4.14 1.45
CA MET A 242 11.92 2.76 1.42
C MET A 242 13.06 1.74 1.42
N THR A 243 14.17 2.01 0.72
CA THR A 243 15.37 1.16 0.73
C THR A 243 16.02 1.12 2.11
N GLU A 244 16.18 2.27 2.79
CA GLU A 244 16.72 2.38 4.14
C GLU A 244 15.84 1.63 5.17
N LEU A 245 14.52 1.78 5.08
CA LEU A 245 13.56 1.08 5.94
C LEU A 245 13.59 -0.44 5.74
N ALA A 246 13.64 -0.89 4.49
CA ALA A 246 13.72 -2.32 4.17
C ALA A 246 15.01 -2.96 4.73
N ALA A 247 16.16 -2.26 4.65
CA ALA A 247 17.45 -2.73 5.15
C ALA A 247 17.56 -2.72 6.68
N SER A 248 16.80 -1.86 7.37
CA SER A 248 16.93 -1.63 8.82
C SER A 248 16.08 -2.54 9.70
N GLY A 249 15.22 -3.39 9.13
CA GLY A 249 14.26 -4.21 9.89
C GLY A 249 13.06 -3.44 10.46
N ARG A 250 13.00 -2.12 10.29
CA ARG A 250 11.93 -1.27 10.84
C ARG A 250 10.53 -1.60 10.33
N SER A 251 10.43 -2.12 9.11
CA SER A 251 9.15 -2.59 8.58
C SER A 251 8.56 -3.73 9.43
N ALA A 252 9.39 -4.69 9.83
CA ALA A 252 8.95 -5.79 10.71
C ALA A 252 8.55 -5.29 12.10
N GLU A 253 9.31 -4.34 12.68
CA GLU A 253 8.99 -3.73 13.96
C GLU A 253 7.66 -2.94 13.92
N ALA A 254 7.44 -2.16 12.84
CA ALA A 254 6.20 -1.42 12.64
C ALA A 254 4.99 -2.36 12.52
N ILE A 255 5.14 -3.45 11.74
CA ILE A 255 4.09 -4.46 11.61
C ILE A 255 3.77 -5.08 12.97
N LYS A 256 4.79 -5.50 13.74
CA LYS A 256 4.59 -6.11 15.06
C LYS A 256 3.84 -5.17 16.01
N ARG A 257 4.29 -3.91 16.15
CA ARG A 257 3.59 -2.91 16.98
C ARG A 257 2.13 -2.74 16.59
N ASN A 258 1.86 -2.68 15.29
CA ASN A 258 0.52 -2.46 14.78
C ASN A 258 -0.36 -3.71 14.88
N VAL A 259 0.20 -4.93 14.84
CA VAL A 259 -0.51 -6.16 15.21
C VAL A 259 -0.98 -6.11 16.67
N ASP A 260 -0.07 -5.75 17.59
CA ASP A 260 -0.38 -5.68 19.01
C ASP A 260 -1.45 -4.60 19.30
N LEU A 261 -1.32 -3.43 18.64
CA LEU A 261 -2.30 -2.35 18.75
C LEU A 261 -3.68 -2.76 18.23
N TRP A 262 -3.73 -3.38 17.06
CA TRP A 262 -4.98 -3.86 16.48
C TRP A 262 -5.66 -4.91 17.35
N LYS A 263 -4.91 -5.89 17.88
CA LYS A 263 -5.45 -6.87 18.84
C LYS A 263 -6.02 -6.22 20.09
N ALA A 264 -5.33 -5.22 20.64
CA ALA A 264 -5.83 -4.47 21.80
C ALA A 264 -7.13 -3.73 21.49
N GLN A 265 -7.28 -3.17 20.29
CA GLN A 265 -8.52 -2.52 19.84
C GLN A 265 -9.71 -3.51 19.74
N LEU A 266 -9.46 -4.74 19.27
CA LEU A 266 -10.51 -5.78 19.21
C LEU A 266 -10.99 -6.22 20.61
N GLN A 267 -10.15 -6.12 21.64
CA GLN A 267 -10.49 -6.47 23.02
C GLN A 267 -11.22 -5.34 23.76
N GLN A 268 -11.19 -4.11 23.25
CA GLN A 268 -11.96 -3.02 23.81
C GLN A 268 -13.44 -3.24 23.47
N PRO A 269 -14.34 -3.25 24.47
CA PRO A 269 -15.77 -3.30 24.18
C PRO A 269 -16.08 -2.13 23.25
N SER A 270 -16.72 -2.43 22.11
CA SER A 270 -17.23 -1.40 21.22
C SER A 270 -18.02 -0.41 22.09
N SER A 271 -17.48 0.79 22.27
CA SER A 271 -18.27 1.91 22.77
C SER A 271 -19.27 2.24 21.67
N ALA A 272 -20.29 1.39 21.54
CA ALA A 272 -21.43 1.66 20.70
C ALA A 272 -21.96 3.01 21.15
N ALA A 273 -21.75 4.00 20.30
CA ALA A 273 -22.47 5.26 20.44
C ALA A 273 -23.98 4.99 20.38
N PRO A 274 -24.76 5.67 21.18
CA PRO A 274 -26.21 5.54 21.23
C PRO A 274 -26.87 5.87 19.89
#